data_f2d4ab175d6ccec6aa49660f2afbce7b
#
_entry.id   f2d4ab175d6ccec6aa49660f2afbce7b
#
_cell.length_a   1.000
_cell.length_b   1.000
_cell.length_c   1.000
_cell.angle_alpha   90.00
_cell.angle_beta   90.00
_cell.angle_gamma   90.00
#
_symmetry.space_group_name_H-M   'P 1'
#
loop_
_entity.id
_entity.type
_entity.pdbx_description
1 polymer ?
#
loop_
_entity_poly.entity_id
_entity_poly.type
_entity_poly.pdbx_seq_one_letter_code
_entity_poly.pdbx_strand_id
1 'polypeptide(L)'
;MAQALLEKMLAERGLDGRIRVRSGGIGPHARDGMIASLDARLVLREEGIRLGEDTIVSTDLNAHGELLAAADLILTMTDDQKRVVRDRLDGAGGAVYTLGEFAGDAGDIRDPVGQDEARYRATRDEIKRRLEGSLERLLRLLG
;
A
#
# COMPACT_ATOMS: atom_id res chain seq x y z
N MET A 1 -4.20 -3.01 3.67
CA MET A 1 -4.92 -3.73 2.56
C MET A 1 -4.09 -3.80 1.28
N ALA A 2 -3.54 -2.71 0.83
CA ALA A 2 -2.81 -2.68 -0.44
C ALA A 2 -1.62 -3.65 -0.48
N GLN A 3 -0.81 -3.73 0.57
CA GLN A 3 0.31 -4.66 0.63
C GLN A 3 -0.16 -6.11 0.44
N ALA A 4 -1.19 -6.52 1.17
CA ALA A 4 -1.70 -7.88 1.11
C ALA A 4 -2.25 -8.22 -0.27
N LEU A 5 -2.98 -7.30 -0.89
CA LEU A 5 -3.53 -7.48 -2.23
C LEU A 5 -2.42 -7.59 -3.27
N LEU A 6 -1.42 -6.73 -3.21
CA LEU A 6 -0.31 -6.74 -4.16
C LEU A 6 0.56 -8.00 -3.99
N GLU A 7 0.85 -8.38 -2.77
CA GLU A 7 1.61 -9.62 -2.50
C GLU A 7 0.91 -10.84 -3.10
N LYS A 8 -0.42 -10.91 -2.97
CA LYS A 8 -1.19 -12.00 -3.56
C LYS A 8 -1.09 -11.99 -5.09
N MET A 9 -1.24 -10.82 -5.72
CA MET A 9 -1.13 -10.69 -7.17
C MET A 9 0.24 -11.13 -7.68
N LEU A 10 1.30 -10.74 -6.98
CA LEU A 10 2.67 -11.14 -7.34
C LEU A 10 2.90 -12.63 -7.15
N ALA A 11 2.39 -13.22 -6.08
CA ALA A 11 2.50 -14.65 -5.82
C ALA A 11 1.80 -15.47 -6.90
N GLU A 12 0.63 -15.03 -7.35
CA GLU A 12 -0.13 -15.69 -8.42
C GLU A 12 0.64 -15.69 -9.75
N ARG A 13 1.59 -14.77 -9.92
CA ARG A 13 2.45 -14.68 -11.11
C ARG A 13 3.85 -15.26 -10.89
N GLY A 14 4.11 -15.83 -9.73
CA GLY A 14 5.42 -16.38 -9.37
C GLY A 14 6.50 -15.34 -9.15
N LEU A 15 6.12 -14.12 -8.79
CA LEU A 15 7.03 -12.96 -8.65
C LEU A 15 7.25 -12.52 -7.22
N ASP A 16 6.69 -13.22 -6.26
CA ASP A 16 6.77 -12.88 -4.83
C ASP A 16 8.21 -12.91 -4.28
N GLY A 17 9.10 -13.67 -4.90
CA GLY A 17 10.52 -13.70 -4.53
C GLY A 17 11.36 -12.59 -5.18
N ARG A 18 10.81 -11.86 -6.15
CA ARG A 18 11.56 -10.85 -6.92
C ARG A 18 11.23 -9.43 -6.50
N ILE A 19 9.99 -9.18 -6.08
CA ILE A 19 9.52 -7.87 -5.69
C ILE A 19 9.07 -7.93 -4.24
N ARG A 20 9.74 -7.16 -3.39
CA ARG A 20 9.39 -7.06 -1.99
C ARG A 20 8.39 -5.92 -1.81
N VAL A 21 7.27 -6.20 -1.18
CA VAL A 21 6.24 -5.23 -0.88
C VAL A 21 6.25 -4.91 0.61
N ARG A 22 6.23 -3.63 0.93
CA ARG A 22 6.10 -3.16 2.30
C ARG A 22 5.04 -2.07 2.35
N SER A 23 4.49 -1.83 3.51
CA SER A 23 3.55 -0.74 3.74
C SER A 23 3.88 -0.02 5.05
N GLY A 24 3.42 1.20 5.17
CA GLY A 24 3.63 1.97 6.38
C GLY A 24 2.76 3.21 6.39
N GLY A 25 2.67 3.84 7.57
CA GLY A 25 1.96 5.09 7.77
C GLY A 25 2.91 6.27 7.85
N ILE A 26 2.46 7.41 7.38
CA ILE A 26 3.23 8.66 7.38
C ILE A 26 2.53 9.76 8.18
N GLY A 27 1.32 9.51 8.64
CA GLY A 27 0.55 10.47 9.43
C GLY A 27 1.06 10.63 10.87
N PRO A 28 0.53 11.62 11.61
CA PRO A 28 1.00 11.90 12.96
C PRO A 28 0.63 10.82 13.99
N HIS A 29 -0.31 9.94 13.66
CA HIS A 29 -0.74 8.83 14.52
C HIS A 29 -0.20 7.48 14.07
N ALA A 30 0.73 7.44 13.13
CA ALA A 30 1.36 6.19 12.70
C ALA A 30 2.11 5.53 13.84
N ARG A 31 2.02 4.21 13.94
CA ARG A 31 2.67 3.41 15.00
C ARG A 31 3.20 2.11 14.44
N ASP A 32 4.25 1.60 15.07
CA ASP A 32 4.80 0.28 14.76
C ASP A 32 3.98 -0.82 15.44
N GLY A 33 3.93 -1.97 14.81
CA GLY A 33 3.48 -3.21 15.42
C GLY A 33 1.98 -3.37 15.61
N MET A 34 1.17 -2.51 15.03
CA MET A 34 -0.29 -2.62 15.10
C MET A 34 -0.80 -3.62 14.06
N ILE A 35 -1.69 -4.52 14.48
CA ILE A 35 -2.35 -5.44 13.53
C ILE A 35 -3.41 -4.71 12.74
N ALA A 36 -3.77 -5.27 11.58
CA ALA A 36 -4.84 -4.73 10.76
C ALA A 36 -6.17 -4.75 11.53
N SER A 37 -7.02 -3.75 11.28
CA SER A 37 -8.34 -3.68 11.90
C SER A 37 -9.18 -4.91 11.52
N LEU A 38 -10.18 -5.21 12.35
CA LEU A 38 -11.09 -6.32 12.07
C LEU A 38 -11.78 -6.15 10.72
N ASP A 39 -12.25 -4.94 10.41
CA ASP A 39 -12.91 -4.65 9.13
C ASP A 39 -11.99 -4.90 7.93
N ALA A 40 -10.73 -4.46 8.01
CA ALA A 40 -9.75 -4.73 6.96
C ALA A 40 -9.52 -6.23 6.79
N ARG A 41 -9.37 -6.96 7.89
CA ARG A 41 -9.16 -8.41 7.84
C ARG A 41 -10.35 -9.16 7.27
N LEU A 42 -11.58 -8.74 7.59
CA LEU A 42 -12.80 -9.36 7.07
C LEU A 42 -12.93 -9.19 5.56
N VAL A 43 -12.70 -7.97 5.05
CA VAL A 43 -12.83 -7.73 3.61
C VAL A 43 -11.69 -8.38 2.82
N LEU A 44 -10.50 -8.52 3.38
CA LEU A 44 -9.40 -9.26 2.75
C LEU A 44 -9.68 -10.76 2.72
N ARG A 45 -10.34 -11.29 3.75
CA ARG A 45 -10.74 -12.70 3.76
C ARG A 45 -11.69 -13.04 2.60
N GLU A 46 -12.53 -12.11 2.20
CA GLU A 46 -13.41 -12.29 1.02
C GLU A 46 -12.59 -12.48 -0.27
N GLU A 47 -11.37 -11.98 -0.31
CA GLU A 47 -10.43 -12.16 -1.42
C GLU A 47 -9.50 -13.37 -1.24
N GLY A 48 -9.77 -14.21 -0.25
CA GLY A 48 -8.94 -15.37 0.05
C GLY A 48 -7.66 -15.05 0.81
N ILE A 49 -7.54 -13.85 1.36
CA ILE A 49 -6.36 -13.43 2.11
C ILE A 49 -6.66 -13.52 3.60
N ARG A 50 -5.88 -14.34 4.31
CA ARG A 50 -5.97 -14.48 5.76
C ARG A 50 -4.75 -13.88 6.42
N LEU A 51 -4.96 -12.82 7.20
CA LEU A 51 -3.89 -12.19 7.97
C LEU A 51 -3.89 -12.74 9.37
N GLY A 52 -2.75 -13.33 9.78
CA GLY A 52 -2.48 -13.65 11.17
C GLY A 52 -2.08 -12.39 11.94
N GLU A 53 -1.96 -12.51 13.26
CA GLU A 53 -1.62 -11.38 14.13
C GLU A 53 -0.23 -10.79 13.84
N ASP A 54 0.66 -11.58 13.29
CA ASP A 54 2.07 -11.23 13.04
C ASP A 54 2.45 -11.24 11.56
N THR A 55 1.49 -11.44 10.65
CA THR A 55 1.76 -11.55 9.20
C THR A 55 2.12 -10.20 8.59
N ILE A 56 1.28 -9.20 8.83
CA ILE A 56 1.51 -7.81 8.42
C ILE A 56 1.13 -6.92 9.60
N VAL A 57 2.10 -6.18 10.09
CA VAL A 57 1.88 -5.19 11.14
C VAL A 57 2.24 -3.80 10.61
N SER A 58 1.70 -2.78 11.25
CA SER A 58 1.95 -1.41 10.85
C SER A 58 3.40 -1.00 11.09
N THR A 59 3.88 -0.08 10.26
CA THR A 59 5.20 0.54 10.39
C THR A 59 5.02 2.05 10.41
N ASP A 60 5.66 2.70 11.37
CA ASP A 60 5.72 4.17 11.42
C ASP A 60 6.89 4.65 10.56
N LEU A 61 6.61 5.14 9.37
CA LEU A 61 7.64 5.62 8.46
C LEU A 61 8.28 6.94 8.93
N ASN A 62 7.66 7.62 9.88
CA ASN A 62 8.29 8.79 10.51
C ASN A 62 9.50 8.38 11.35
N ALA A 63 9.47 7.18 11.92
CA ALA A 63 10.57 6.62 12.72
C ALA A 63 11.53 5.78 11.88
N HIS A 64 11.14 5.39 10.67
CA HIS A 64 11.89 4.47 9.80
C HIS A 64 12.09 5.07 8.41
N GLY A 65 12.64 6.27 8.35
CA GLY A 65 12.88 6.99 7.08
C GLY A 65 13.81 6.23 6.11
N GLU A 66 14.65 5.35 6.62
CA GLU A 66 15.53 4.51 5.80
C GLU A 66 14.75 3.58 4.87
N LEU A 67 13.54 3.18 5.25
CA LEU A 67 12.68 2.35 4.41
C LEU A 67 12.18 3.12 3.19
N LEU A 68 11.89 4.40 3.36
CA LEU A 68 11.50 5.26 2.23
C LEU A 68 12.67 5.45 1.26
N ALA A 69 13.86 5.72 1.79
CA ALA A 69 15.05 5.94 0.98
C ALA A 69 15.48 4.69 0.21
N ALA A 70 15.25 3.51 0.78
CA ALA A 70 15.62 2.23 0.17
C ALA A 70 14.61 1.73 -0.88
N ALA A 71 13.41 2.28 -0.94
CA ALA A 71 12.39 1.83 -1.87
C ALA A 71 12.70 2.26 -3.30
N ASP A 72 12.50 1.36 -4.25
CA ASP A 72 12.63 1.66 -5.68
C ASP A 72 11.40 2.38 -6.22
N LEU A 73 10.25 2.10 -5.64
CA LEU A 73 8.97 2.71 -5.99
C LEU A 73 8.14 2.89 -4.73
N ILE A 74 7.56 4.07 -4.57
CA ILE A 74 6.66 4.38 -3.47
C ILE A 74 5.31 4.79 -4.05
N LEU A 75 4.25 4.11 -3.61
CA LEU A 75 2.88 4.42 -4.00
C LEU A 75 2.12 4.88 -2.77
N THR A 76 1.47 6.03 -2.88
CA THR A 76 0.64 6.58 -1.81
C THR A 76 -0.82 6.52 -2.20
N MET A 77 -1.70 6.58 -1.22
CA MET A 77 -3.15 6.57 -1.46
C MET A 77 -3.68 7.96 -1.80
N THR A 78 -3.05 9.00 -1.28
CA THR A 78 -3.47 10.39 -1.47
C THR A 78 -2.33 11.27 -1.95
N ASP A 79 -2.69 12.38 -2.59
CA ASP A 79 -1.71 13.37 -3.04
C ASP A 79 -1.01 14.04 -1.85
N ASP A 80 -1.71 14.27 -0.75
CA ASP A 80 -1.10 14.82 0.46
C ASP A 80 0.00 13.91 1.01
N GLN A 81 -0.25 12.60 1.05
CA GLN A 81 0.77 11.63 1.46
C GLN A 81 1.97 11.66 0.53
N LYS A 82 1.74 11.78 -0.78
CA LYS A 82 2.81 11.88 -1.76
C LYS A 82 3.71 13.10 -1.48
N ARG A 83 3.11 14.24 -1.17
CA ARG A 83 3.87 15.46 -0.83
C ARG A 83 4.72 15.26 0.42
N VAL A 84 4.14 14.66 1.46
CA VAL A 84 4.87 14.39 2.70
C VAL A 84 6.04 13.45 2.45
N VAL A 85 5.83 12.38 1.67
CA VAL A 85 6.90 11.43 1.33
C VAL A 85 8.02 12.13 0.56
N ARG A 86 7.70 12.94 -0.42
CA ARG A 86 8.69 13.69 -1.20
C ARG A 86 9.51 14.62 -0.33
N ASP A 87 8.87 15.33 0.60
CA ASP A 87 9.56 16.22 1.52
C ASP A 87 10.53 15.44 2.41
N ARG A 88 10.12 14.25 2.88
CA ARG A 88 10.97 13.38 3.71
C ARG A 88 12.17 12.84 2.95
N LEU A 89 11.99 12.53 1.68
CA LEU A 89 13.08 12.00 0.84
C LEU A 89 14.09 13.08 0.44
N ASP A 90 13.66 14.32 0.30
CA ASP A 90 14.50 15.46 -0.06
C ASP A 90 15.41 15.15 -1.26
N GLY A 91 14.83 14.59 -2.32
CA GLY A 91 15.55 14.23 -3.54
C GLY A 91 16.21 12.87 -3.54
N ALA A 92 16.22 12.16 -2.40
CA ALA A 92 16.74 10.80 -2.30
C ALA A 92 15.68 9.77 -2.70
N GLY A 93 16.10 8.53 -2.89
CA GLY A 93 15.20 7.39 -3.12
C GLY A 93 14.70 7.27 -4.55
N GLY A 94 13.72 6.38 -4.74
CA GLY A 94 13.14 6.07 -6.03
C GLY A 94 11.96 6.96 -6.40
N ALA A 95 11.16 6.49 -7.35
CA ALA A 95 10.00 7.23 -7.85
C ALA A 95 8.85 7.22 -6.83
N VAL A 96 8.12 8.33 -6.74
CA VAL A 96 6.95 8.47 -5.87
C VAL A 96 5.74 8.87 -6.72
N TYR A 97 4.68 8.09 -6.61
CA TYR A 97 3.40 8.34 -7.27
C TYR A 97 2.26 8.07 -6.31
N THR A 98 1.09 8.67 -6.56
CA THR A 98 -0.13 8.10 -5.97
C THR A 98 -0.48 6.82 -6.72
N LEU A 99 -1.20 5.92 -6.08
CA LEU A 99 -1.66 4.71 -6.76
C LEU A 99 -2.56 5.05 -7.95
N GLY A 100 -3.39 6.09 -7.81
CA GLY A 100 -4.22 6.58 -8.92
C GLY A 100 -3.40 7.00 -10.12
N GLU A 101 -2.39 7.85 -9.93
CA GLU A 101 -1.49 8.26 -11.01
C GLU A 101 -0.80 7.08 -11.68
N PHE A 102 -0.29 6.16 -10.87
CA PHE A 102 0.45 5.01 -11.39
C PHE A 102 -0.44 4.06 -12.19
N ALA A 103 -1.71 3.95 -11.82
CA ALA A 103 -2.70 3.15 -12.55
C ALA A 103 -3.24 3.85 -13.80
N GLY A 104 -2.85 5.10 -14.05
CA GLY A 104 -3.40 5.90 -15.15
C GLY A 104 -4.81 6.42 -14.88
N ASP A 105 -5.17 6.52 -13.63
CA ASP A 105 -6.48 6.98 -13.16
C ASP A 105 -6.31 8.24 -12.32
N ALA A 106 -7.39 8.88 -11.92
CA ALA A 106 -7.34 10.11 -11.14
C ALA A 106 -8.01 9.92 -9.79
N GLY A 107 -7.59 10.73 -8.83
CA GLY A 107 -8.23 10.82 -7.53
C GLY A 107 -7.57 10.00 -6.43
N ASP A 108 -7.79 10.46 -5.22
CA ASP A 108 -7.26 9.86 -4.02
C ASP A 108 -8.10 8.66 -3.56
N ILE A 109 -7.46 7.71 -2.90
CA ILE A 109 -8.15 6.65 -2.16
C ILE A 109 -8.10 7.03 -0.68
N ARG A 110 -9.24 7.34 -0.12
CA ARG A 110 -9.33 7.75 1.28
C ARG A 110 -9.31 6.54 2.21
N ASP A 111 -8.68 6.74 3.38
CA ASP A 111 -8.64 5.73 4.42
C ASP A 111 -10.07 5.50 4.95
N PRO A 112 -10.55 4.24 4.97
CA PRO A 112 -11.89 3.92 5.48
C PRO A 112 -11.98 3.86 7.01
N VAL A 113 -10.90 4.17 7.72
CA VAL A 113 -10.89 4.18 9.20
C VAL A 113 -12.07 4.97 9.76
N GLY A 114 -12.79 4.38 10.70
CA GLY A 114 -13.98 4.99 11.29
C GLY A 114 -15.25 4.83 10.47
N GLN A 115 -15.17 4.22 9.28
CA GLN A 115 -16.31 3.92 8.42
C GLN A 115 -16.81 2.49 8.67
N ASP A 116 -17.91 2.12 8.00
CA ASP A 116 -18.50 0.80 8.13
C ASP A 116 -17.82 -0.24 7.23
N GLU A 117 -18.25 -1.51 7.37
CA GLU A 117 -17.71 -2.62 6.59
C GLU A 117 -17.93 -2.44 5.08
N ALA A 118 -19.08 -1.89 4.68
CA ALA A 118 -19.38 -1.63 3.28
C ALA A 118 -18.35 -0.64 2.67
N ARG A 119 -17.92 0.36 3.43
CA ARG A 119 -16.91 1.31 3.00
C ARG A 119 -15.53 0.66 2.89
N TYR A 120 -15.18 -0.21 3.82
CA TYR A 120 -13.93 -0.99 3.74
C TYR A 120 -13.93 -1.88 2.50
N ARG A 121 -15.05 -2.51 2.18
CA ARG A 121 -15.16 -3.36 0.98
C ARG A 121 -15.02 -2.52 -0.29
N ALA A 122 -15.67 -1.37 -0.36
CA ALA A 122 -15.56 -0.47 -1.51
C ALA A 122 -14.10 0.02 -1.69
N THR A 123 -13.42 0.37 -0.60
CA THR A 123 -12.03 0.79 -0.63
C THR A 123 -11.11 -0.34 -1.08
N ARG A 124 -11.32 -1.56 -0.56
CA ARG A 124 -10.59 -2.75 -1.00
C ARG A 124 -10.73 -2.97 -2.50
N ASP A 125 -11.94 -2.88 -3.02
CA ASP A 125 -12.21 -3.11 -4.45
C ASP A 125 -11.54 -2.04 -5.31
N GLU A 126 -11.54 -0.79 -4.86
CA GLU A 126 -10.87 0.30 -5.56
C GLU A 126 -9.35 0.10 -5.58
N ILE A 127 -8.74 -0.24 -4.44
CA ILE A 127 -7.31 -0.53 -4.36
C ILE A 127 -6.96 -1.69 -5.28
N LYS A 128 -7.73 -2.77 -5.22
CA LYS A 128 -7.51 -3.95 -6.05
C LYS A 128 -7.54 -3.60 -7.53
N ARG A 129 -8.55 -2.87 -7.96
CA ARG A 129 -8.70 -2.45 -9.35
C ARG A 129 -7.51 -1.62 -9.83
N ARG A 130 -7.06 -0.68 -9.01
CA ARG A 130 -5.93 0.18 -9.37
C ARG A 130 -4.61 -0.57 -9.34
N LEU A 131 -4.43 -1.51 -8.44
CA LEU A 131 -3.25 -2.39 -8.44
C LEU A 131 -3.23 -3.28 -9.68
N GLU A 132 -4.36 -3.84 -10.07
CA GLU A 132 -4.46 -4.62 -11.31
C GLU A 132 -4.09 -3.77 -12.54
N GLY A 133 -4.56 -2.55 -12.59
CA GLY A 133 -4.23 -1.59 -13.65
C GLY A 133 -2.79 -1.10 -13.63
N SER A 134 -2.11 -1.25 -12.50
CA SER A 134 -0.71 -0.82 -12.32
C SER A 134 0.29 -1.94 -12.58
N LEU A 135 -0.16 -3.18 -12.62
CA LEU A 135 0.72 -4.34 -12.51
C LEU A 135 1.73 -4.45 -13.65
N GLU A 136 1.32 -4.22 -14.89
CA GLU A 136 2.24 -4.26 -16.04
C GLU A 136 3.30 -3.18 -15.96
N ARG A 137 2.90 -1.97 -15.59
CA ARG A 137 3.83 -0.85 -15.42
C ARG A 137 4.84 -1.12 -14.29
N LEU A 138 4.35 -1.68 -13.20
CA LEU A 138 5.17 -2.07 -12.06
C LEU A 138 6.22 -3.13 -12.47
N LEU A 139 5.80 -4.13 -13.23
CA LEU A 139 6.71 -5.17 -13.69
C LEU A 139 7.75 -4.65 -14.68
N ARG A 140 7.37 -3.71 -15.54
CA ARG A 140 8.34 -3.07 -16.46
C ARG A 140 9.37 -2.23 -15.70
N LEU A 141 8.95 -1.59 -14.60
CA LEU A 141 9.82 -0.72 -13.82
C LEU A 141 10.77 -1.52 -12.92
N LEU A 142 10.27 -2.58 -12.28
CA LEU A 142 10.98 -3.31 -11.24
C LEU A 142 11.40 -4.74 -11.64
N GLY A 143 10.75 -5.27 -12.63
CA GLY A 143 11.04 -6.61 -13.12
C GLY A 143 12.19 -6.62 -14.08
#